data_c421740bfee66d9a0c8b1b40c79acf72
#
_entry.id   c421740bfee66d9a0c8b1b40c79acf72
#
_cell.length_a   1.000
_cell.length_b   1.000
_cell.length_c   1.000
_cell.angle_alpha   90.00
_cell.angle_beta   90.00
_cell.angle_gamma   90.00
#
_symmetry.space_group_name_H-M   'P 1'
#
loop_
_entity.id
_entity.type
_entity.pdbx_description
1 polymer ?
#
loop_
_entity_poly.entity_id
_entity_poly.type
_entity_poly.pdbx_seq_one_letter_code
_entity_poly.pdbx_strand_id
1 'polypeptide(L)'
;MNNKSDKTRWENIRVLRNRPSEALFSKCVELTQSNNPKNRKIGIDILAQLGLPPRPFLKETIKIYFDLLTIETDPGFLMSLLYAIGHNNEELDNEQIDQLCSLIDNENSRVKEGLVFALLGINHLSAIETLIMLSSDKLSHIRNWATFGLGSQIDRNNKNIREALWKRVNDKHQETKLEAVVGLAKRKDKRVKDIIRRELLGGEYGALLFEAIIETKDHEFLPLLKQHL
;
A
#
# COMPACT_ATOMS: atom_id res chain seq x y z
N MET A 1 -0.68 -19.66 7.91
CA MET A 1 -1.63 -20.36 8.84
C MET A 1 -2.53 -19.32 9.47
N ASN A 2 -3.80 -19.21 9.03
CA ASN A 2 -4.77 -18.33 9.71
C ASN A 2 -5.15 -19.00 11.03
N ASN A 3 -4.65 -18.49 12.13
CA ASN A 3 -4.99 -18.96 13.46
C ASN A 3 -6.47 -18.59 13.73
N LYS A 4 -7.26 -19.53 14.26
CA LYS A 4 -8.67 -19.33 14.63
C LYS A 4 -8.87 -18.07 15.50
N SER A 5 -7.90 -17.75 16.34
CA SER A 5 -7.81 -16.53 17.15
C SER A 5 -7.76 -15.25 16.33
N ASP A 6 -7.01 -15.21 15.23
CA ASP A 6 -6.91 -14.02 14.38
C ASP A 6 -8.20 -13.76 13.59
N LYS A 7 -8.82 -14.83 13.09
CA LYS A 7 -10.13 -14.72 12.41
C LYS A 7 -11.17 -14.10 13.34
N THR A 8 -11.30 -14.60 14.56
CA THR A 8 -12.28 -14.09 15.55
C THR A 8 -11.98 -12.64 15.92
N ARG A 9 -10.68 -12.26 16.04
CA ARG A 9 -10.29 -10.87 16.29
C ARG A 9 -10.79 -9.93 15.18
N TRP A 10 -10.53 -10.27 13.93
CA TRP A 10 -10.95 -9.43 12.80
C TRP A 10 -12.46 -9.39 12.60
N GLU A 11 -13.18 -10.48 12.91
CA GLU A 11 -14.65 -10.49 12.95
C GLU A 11 -15.18 -9.49 13.98
N ASN A 12 -14.61 -9.48 15.19
CA ASN A 12 -14.99 -8.52 16.24
C ASN A 12 -14.65 -7.07 15.85
N ILE A 13 -13.47 -6.81 15.28
CA ILE A 13 -13.07 -5.47 14.79
C ILE A 13 -14.07 -4.98 13.74
N ARG A 14 -14.50 -5.84 12.81
CA ARG A 14 -15.50 -5.49 11.80
C ARG A 14 -16.85 -5.10 12.40
N VAL A 15 -17.26 -5.71 13.50
CA VAL A 15 -18.48 -5.30 14.24
C VAL A 15 -18.29 -3.93 14.86
N LEU A 16 -17.14 -3.68 15.51
CA LEU A 16 -16.83 -2.41 16.16
C LEU A 16 -16.69 -1.26 15.16
N ARG A 17 -16.18 -1.51 13.97
CA ARG A 17 -16.05 -0.52 12.88
C ARG A 17 -17.32 0.27 12.63
N ASN A 18 -18.48 -0.39 12.68
CA ASN A 18 -19.78 0.22 12.39
C ASN A 18 -20.46 0.86 13.60
N ARG A 19 -19.77 0.92 14.75
CA ARG A 19 -20.30 1.43 16.03
C ARG A 19 -19.35 2.42 16.70
N PRO A 20 -18.84 3.44 15.96
CA PRO A 20 -17.94 4.42 16.55
C PRO A 20 -18.66 5.17 17.67
N SER A 21 -17.99 5.34 18.82
CA SER A 21 -18.47 6.11 19.96
C SER A 21 -17.27 6.60 20.77
N GLU A 22 -17.45 7.71 21.51
CA GLU A 22 -16.45 8.25 22.43
C GLU A 22 -15.95 7.18 23.45
N ALA A 23 -16.88 6.39 24.00
CA ALA A 23 -16.53 5.35 24.96
C ALA A 23 -15.65 4.27 24.33
N LEU A 24 -15.93 3.85 23.08
CA LEU A 24 -15.11 2.87 22.37
C LEU A 24 -13.75 3.49 22.00
N PHE A 25 -13.74 4.72 21.49
CA PHE A 25 -12.49 5.42 21.18
C PHE A 25 -11.60 5.54 22.42
N SER A 26 -12.14 6.04 23.56
CA SER A 26 -11.39 6.15 24.82
C SER A 26 -10.83 4.80 25.27
N LYS A 27 -11.61 3.73 25.12
CA LYS A 27 -11.12 2.37 25.46
C LYS A 27 -10.00 1.89 24.56
N CYS A 28 -10.04 2.23 23.28
CA CYS A 28 -8.93 1.94 22.34
C CYS A 28 -7.67 2.74 22.70
N VAL A 29 -7.82 4.01 23.09
CA VAL A 29 -6.69 4.82 23.57
C VAL A 29 -6.04 4.19 24.80
N GLU A 30 -6.82 3.76 25.81
CA GLU A 30 -6.28 3.04 26.97
C GLU A 30 -5.51 1.77 26.55
N LEU A 31 -6.02 1.03 25.57
CA LEU A 31 -5.35 -0.17 25.06
C LEU A 31 -4.01 0.17 24.41
N THR A 32 -3.90 1.27 23.65
CA THR A 32 -2.63 1.68 23.03
C THR A 32 -1.56 2.05 24.04
N GLN A 33 -1.94 2.43 25.26
CA GLN A 33 -1.04 2.79 26.36
C GLN A 33 -0.71 1.60 27.29
N SER A 34 -1.27 0.43 27.04
CA SER A 34 -1.06 -0.77 27.87
C SER A 34 0.42 -1.23 27.85
N ASN A 35 0.92 -1.69 29.01
CA ASN A 35 2.22 -2.36 29.10
C ASN A 35 2.25 -3.71 28.33
N ASN A 36 1.09 -4.29 28.03
CA ASN A 36 1.01 -5.52 27.26
C ASN A 36 1.00 -5.22 25.74
N PRO A 37 2.01 -5.67 24.98
CA PRO A 37 2.10 -5.42 23.54
C PRO A 37 0.89 -5.95 22.74
N LYS A 38 0.27 -7.04 23.20
CA LYS A 38 -0.95 -7.58 22.55
C LYS A 38 -2.13 -6.61 22.67
N ASN A 39 -2.29 -6.00 23.86
CA ASN A 39 -3.35 -5.01 24.08
C ASN A 39 -3.09 -3.76 23.24
N ARG A 40 -1.85 -3.25 23.19
CA ARG A 40 -1.48 -2.12 22.36
C ARG A 40 -1.83 -2.36 20.89
N LYS A 41 -1.46 -3.54 20.38
CA LYS A 41 -1.79 -3.93 18.99
C LYS A 41 -3.29 -4.00 18.75
N ILE A 42 -4.07 -4.54 19.69
CA ILE A 42 -5.55 -4.56 19.57
C ILE A 42 -6.11 -3.14 19.50
N GLY A 43 -5.63 -2.23 20.35
CA GLY A 43 -6.02 -0.81 20.33
C GLY A 43 -5.78 -0.16 18.97
N ILE A 44 -4.56 -0.36 18.40
CA ILE A 44 -4.20 0.14 17.06
C ILE A 44 -5.10 -0.46 15.98
N ASP A 45 -5.30 -1.78 15.97
CA ASP A 45 -6.09 -2.47 14.94
C ASP A 45 -7.56 -2.01 14.95
N ILE A 46 -8.14 -1.74 16.14
CA ILE A 46 -9.51 -1.22 16.24
C ILE A 46 -9.56 0.22 15.73
N LEU A 47 -8.66 1.09 16.19
CA LEU A 47 -8.58 2.49 15.75
C LEU A 47 -8.41 2.61 14.23
N ALA A 48 -7.59 1.74 13.63
CA ALA A 48 -7.36 1.71 12.19
C ALA A 48 -8.64 1.48 11.37
N GLN A 49 -9.63 0.83 11.96
CA GLN A 49 -10.88 0.46 11.30
C GLN A 49 -12.09 1.23 11.84
N LEU A 50 -11.92 2.08 12.87
CA LEU A 50 -13.04 2.69 13.58
C LEU A 50 -13.76 3.74 12.73
N GLY A 51 -15.02 3.47 12.42
CA GLY A 51 -15.86 4.30 11.56
C GLY A 51 -15.60 4.12 10.07
N LEU A 52 -16.48 4.70 9.27
CA LEU A 52 -16.36 4.83 7.82
C LEU A 52 -16.04 6.30 7.48
N PRO A 53 -15.38 6.58 6.35
CA PRO A 53 -15.13 7.95 5.93
C PRO A 53 -16.43 8.77 5.76
N PRO A 54 -16.47 10.04 6.24
CA PRO A 54 -15.43 10.68 7.05
C PRO A 54 -15.37 10.10 8.46
N ARG A 55 -14.16 9.67 8.91
CA ARG A 55 -13.97 8.99 10.20
C ARG A 55 -14.09 9.96 11.37
N PRO A 56 -14.90 9.66 12.42
CA PRO A 56 -15.19 10.61 13.48
C PRO A 56 -13.99 11.01 14.35
N PHE A 57 -12.97 10.16 14.46
CA PHE A 57 -11.81 10.38 15.34
C PHE A 57 -10.49 10.34 14.55
N LEU A 58 -10.49 10.72 13.27
CA LEU A 58 -9.33 10.57 12.41
C LEU A 58 -8.11 11.34 12.93
N LYS A 59 -8.28 12.61 13.26
CA LYS A 59 -7.16 13.49 13.71
C LYS A 59 -6.52 13.00 15.01
N GLU A 60 -7.35 12.64 15.97
CA GLU A 60 -6.90 12.09 17.25
C GLU A 60 -6.20 10.75 17.07
N THR A 61 -6.72 9.90 16.18
CA THR A 61 -6.13 8.61 15.84
C THR A 61 -4.75 8.79 15.19
N ILE A 62 -4.64 9.69 14.22
CA ILE A 62 -3.36 10.02 13.57
C ILE A 62 -2.35 10.51 14.62
N LYS A 63 -2.75 11.43 15.49
CA LYS A 63 -1.88 11.92 16.56
C LYS A 63 -1.34 10.77 17.42
N ILE A 64 -2.20 9.87 17.88
CA ILE A 64 -1.80 8.70 18.68
C ILE A 64 -0.78 7.83 17.93
N TYR A 65 -1.00 7.60 16.64
CA TYR A 65 -0.09 6.79 15.84
C TYR A 65 1.29 7.42 15.69
N PHE A 66 1.36 8.72 15.46
CA PHE A 66 2.64 9.41 15.35
C PHE A 66 3.35 9.55 16.71
N ASP A 67 2.61 9.74 17.81
CA ASP A 67 3.18 9.68 19.16
C ASP A 67 3.80 8.28 19.44
N LEU A 68 3.11 7.19 19.05
CA LEU A 68 3.63 5.83 19.16
C LEU A 68 4.84 5.58 18.26
N LEU A 69 4.85 6.12 17.05
CA LEU A 69 5.93 5.95 16.09
C LEU A 69 7.26 6.53 16.61
N THR A 70 7.22 7.52 17.51
CA THR A 70 8.43 8.12 18.10
C THR A 70 9.09 7.27 19.18
N ILE A 71 8.34 6.36 19.81
CA ILE A 71 8.81 5.62 20.99
C ILE A 71 8.96 4.10 20.76
N GLU A 72 8.29 3.55 19.74
CA GLU A 72 8.31 2.13 19.48
C GLU A 72 9.54 1.71 18.68
N THR A 73 10.11 0.57 19.07
CA THR A 73 11.32 0.02 18.43
C THR A 73 11.13 -1.42 17.93
N ASP A 74 10.08 -2.13 18.40
CA ASP A 74 9.80 -3.49 17.93
C ASP A 74 9.33 -3.50 16.47
N PRO A 75 10.05 -4.18 15.55
CA PRO A 75 9.71 -4.14 14.13
C PRO A 75 8.35 -4.73 13.80
N GLY A 76 7.86 -5.69 14.60
CA GLY A 76 6.54 -6.30 14.39
C GLY A 76 5.42 -5.37 14.79
N PHE A 77 5.62 -4.58 15.84
CA PHE A 77 4.69 -3.54 16.27
C PHE A 77 4.71 -2.36 15.28
N LEU A 78 5.90 -1.88 14.89
CA LEU A 78 6.06 -0.83 13.89
C LEU A 78 5.37 -1.19 12.56
N MET A 79 5.52 -2.41 12.09
CA MET A 79 4.80 -2.86 10.90
C MET A 79 3.28 -2.72 11.07
N SER A 80 2.73 -3.17 12.20
CA SER A 80 1.29 -3.06 12.46
C SER A 80 0.82 -1.60 12.58
N LEU A 81 1.63 -0.75 13.19
CA LEU A 81 1.37 0.69 13.31
C LEU A 81 1.36 1.38 11.93
N LEU A 82 2.33 1.05 11.09
CA LEU A 82 2.42 1.60 9.73
C LEU A 82 1.25 1.14 8.84
N TYR A 83 0.79 -0.12 8.98
CA TYR A 83 -0.46 -0.56 8.36
C TYR A 83 -1.67 0.25 8.84
N ALA A 84 -1.75 0.51 10.16
CA ALA A 84 -2.81 1.31 10.73
C ALA A 84 -2.79 2.77 10.22
N ILE A 85 -1.60 3.36 10.08
CA ILE A 85 -1.42 4.67 9.43
C ILE A 85 -1.92 4.62 7.98
N GLY A 86 -1.54 3.60 7.21
CA GLY A 86 -1.98 3.45 5.82
C GLY A 86 -3.51 3.35 5.64
N HIS A 87 -4.23 2.88 6.66
CA HIS A 87 -5.69 2.90 6.68
C HIS A 87 -6.30 4.28 7.01
N ASN A 88 -5.49 5.25 7.42
CA ASN A 88 -5.91 6.57 7.92
C ASN A 88 -5.01 7.69 7.37
N ASN A 89 -4.42 7.51 6.20
CA ASN A 89 -3.41 8.42 5.66
C ASN A 89 -3.97 9.56 4.79
N GLU A 90 -5.28 9.68 4.72
CA GLU A 90 -5.95 10.64 3.84
C GLU A 90 -5.77 12.12 4.25
N GLU A 91 -5.42 12.40 5.51
CA GLU A 91 -5.25 13.77 6.04
C GLU A 91 -3.86 14.00 6.68
N LEU A 92 -2.84 13.24 6.29
CA LEU A 92 -1.47 13.45 6.78
C LEU A 92 -0.90 14.78 6.28
N ASP A 93 -0.27 15.53 7.19
CA ASP A 93 0.47 16.72 6.83
C ASP A 93 1.88 16.41 6.31
N ASN A 94 2.59 17.45 5.82
CA ASN A 94 3.92 17.28 5.24
C ASN A 94 4.95 16.77 6.25
N GLU A 95 4.88 17.19 7.51
CA GLU A 95 5.81 16.77 8.57
C GLU A 95 5.61 15.28 8.88
N GLN A 96 4.37 14.83 8.97
CA GLN A 96 4.01 13.44 9.17
C GLN A 96 4.48 12.56 7.99
N ILE A 97 4.29 13.02 6.76
CA ILE A 97 4.76 12.31 5.57
C ILE A 97 6.28 12.20 5.56
N ASP A 98 7.01 13.27 5.88
CA ASP A 98 8.47 13.26 5.93
C ASP A 98 8.99 12.37 7.07
N GLN A 99 8.30 12.34 8.23
CA GLN A 99 8.61 11.41 9.31
C GLN A 99 8.44 9.94 8.87
N LEU A 100 7.37 9.60 8.14
CA LEU A 100 7.24 8.25 7.55
C LEU A 100 8.37 7.95 6.59
N CYS A 101 8.68 8.88 5.68
CA CYS A 101 9.72 8.69 4.68
C CYS A 101 11.12 8.47 5.29
N SER A 102 11.41 9.04 6.46
CA SER A 102 12.67 8.82 7.18
C SER A 102 12.90 7.36 7.59
N LEU A 103 11.85 6.55 7.65
CA LEU A 103 11.96 5.11 7.95
C LEU A 103 12.54 4.28 6.78
N ILE A 104 12.81 4.88 5.62
CA ILE A 104 13.41 4.17 4.47
C ILE A 104 14.77 3.55 4.80
N ASP A 105 15.54 4.18 5.70
CA ASP A 105 16.84 3.72 6.13
C ASP A 105 16.78 2.56 7.14
N ASN A 106 15.58 2.19 7.61
CA ASN A 106 15.42 1.05 8.50
C ASN A 106 15.69 -0.26 7.74
N GLU A 107 16.67 -1.04 8.21
CA GLU A 107 17.08 -2.28 7.54
C GLU A 107 16.07 -3.43 7.70
N ASN A 108 15.14 -3.32 8.67
CA ASN A 108 14.18 -4.39 8.94
C ASN A 108 13.09 -4.45 7.86
N SER A 109 12.95 -5.61 7.23
CA SER A 109 11.99 -5.81 6.14
C SER A 109 10.52 -5.62 6.55
N ARG A 110 10.17 -5.89 7.81
CA ARG A 110 8.80 -5.66 8.32
C ARG A 110 8.48 -4.17 8.38
N VAL A 111 9.46 -3.34 8.79
CA VAL A 111 9.29 -1.89 8.81
C VAL A 111 9.15 -1.35 7.39
N LYS A 112 9.97 -1.81 6.45
CA LYS A 112 9.85 -1.44 5.04
C LYS A 112 8.53 -1.87 4.41
N GLU A 113 8.05 -3.06 4.74
CA GLU A 113 6.74 -3.54 4.30
C GLU A 113 5.62 -2.63 4.83
N GLY A 114 5.60 -2.33 6.13
CA GLY A 114 4.66 -1.39 6.71
C GLY A 114 4.75 0.01 6.09
N LEU A 115 5.97 0.50 5.84
CA LEU A 115 6.21 1.81 5.22
C LEU A 115 5.58 1.90 3.82
N VAL A 116 5.72 0.87 2.99
CA VAL A 116 5.05 0.86 1.68
C VAL A 116 3.55 1.08 1.85
N PHE A 117 2.91 0.32 2.76
CA PHE A 117 1.47 0.45 2.98
C PHE A 117 1.07 1.82 3.54
N ALA A 118 1.87 2.39 4.44
CA ALA A 118 1.62 3.73 4.98
C ALA A 118 1.65 4.82 3.89
N LEU A 119 2.45 4.62 2.83
CA LEU A 119 2.64 5.59 1.74
C LEU A 119 1.72 5.37 0.53
N LEU A 120 0.92 4.28 0.48
CA LEU A 120 0.01 4.05 -0.65
C LEU A 120 -0.99 5.19 -0.80
N GLY A 121 -1.15 5.69 -2.02
CA GLY A 121 -2.10 6.75 -2.36
C GLY A 121 -1.64 8.18 -2.00
N ILE A 122 -0.53 8.35 -1.29
CA ILE A 122 -0.03 9.69 -0.90
C ILE A 122 0.67 10.35 -2.09
N ASN A 123 0.03 11.39 -2.66
CA ASN A 123 0.58 12.15 -3.78
C ASN A 123 1.50 13.30 -3.31
N HIS A 124 2.53 12.97 -2.52
CA HIS A 124 3.56 13.88 -2.02
C HIS A 124 4.93 13.52 -2.61
N LEU A 125 5.82 14.51 -2.82
CA LEU A 125 7.12 14.25 -3.46
C LEU A 125 7.97 13.26 -2.68
N SER A 126 8.14 13.49 -1.37
CA SER A 126 8.94 12.60 -0.51
C SER A 126 8.36 11.17 -0.49
N ALA A 127 7.03 11.00 -0.44
CA ALA A 127 6.39 9.70 -0.48
C ALA A 127 6.64 8.98 -1.81
N ILE A 128 6.55 9.71 -2.93
CA ILE A 128 6.83 9.16 -4.27
C ILE A 128 8.29 8.73 -4.39
N GLU A 129 9.24 9.55 -3.93
CA GLU A 129 10.66 9.23 -3.96
C GLU A 129 10.97 8.00 -3.10
N THR A 130 10.37 7.90 -1.92
CA THR A 130 10.47 6.73 -1.05
C THR A 130 9.90 5.47 -1.72
N LEU A 131 8.72 5.56 -2.36
CA LEU A 131 8.15 4.44 -3.12
C LEU A 131 9.03 4.04 -4.32
N ILE A 132 9.66 5.00 -5.00
CA ILE A 132 10.64 4.74 -6.07
C ILE A 132 11.82 3.92 -5.54
N MET A 133 12.35 4.27 -4.37
CA MET A 133 13.42 3.50 -3.72
C MET A 133 12.95 2.09 -3.36
N LEU A 134 11.79 1.96 -2.71
CA LEU A 134 11.19 0.67 -2.30
C LEU A 134 10.83 -0.21 -3.50
N SER A 135 10.49 0.37 -4.65
CA SER A 135 10.26 -0.39 -5.89
C SER A 135 11.51 -1.12 -6.40
N SER A 136 12.69 -0.86 -5.82
CA SER A 136 13.95 -1.54 -6.11
C SER A 136 14.45 -2.42 -4.95
N ASP A 137 13.63 -2.67 -3.93
CA ASP A 137 14.00 -3.51 -2.78
C ASP A 137 14.33 -4.95 -3.21
N LYS A 138 15.20 -5.61 -2.45
CA LYS A 138 15.58 -7.01 -2.68
C LYS A 138 14.40 -7.99 -2.54
N LEU A 139 13.42 -7.67 -1.71
CA LEU A 139 12.24 -8.50 -1.46
C LEU A 139 11.14 -8.19 -2.48
N SER A 140 10.68 -9.22 -3.17
CA SER A 140 9.71 -9.08 -4.26
C SER A 140 8.37 -8.49 -3.81
N HIS A 141 7.87 -8.84 -2.63
CA HIS A 141 6.62 -8.32 -2.12
C HIS A 141 6.69 -6.80 -1.82
N ILE A 142 7.84 -6.29 -1.31
CA ILE A 142 8.05 -4.85 -1.10
C ILE A 142 8.10 -4.15 -2.46
N ARG A 143 8.86 -4.67 -3.43
CA ARG A 143 8.89 -4.12 -4.80
C ARG A 143 7.51 -4.10 -5.43
N ASN A 144 6.74 -5.18 -5.24
CA ASN A 144 5.40 -5.30 -5.82
C ASN A 144 4.47 -4.19 -5.30
N TRP A 145 4.33 -4.08 -3.99
CA TRP A 145 3.47 -3.06 -3.39
C TRP A 145 3.92 -1.62 -3.70
N ALA A 146 5.23 -1.36 -3.71
CA ALA A 146 5.76 -0.06 -4.11
C ALA A 146 5.48 0.26 -5.59
N THR A 147 5.59 -0.75 -6.47
CA THR A 147 5.27 -0.61 -7.90
C THR A 147 3.78 -0.37 -8.12
N PHE A 148 2.91 -1.10 -7.40
CA PHE A 148 1.46 -0.86 -7.36
C PHE A 148 1.14 0.57 -6.90
N GLY A 149 1.77 1.03 -5.81
CA GLY A 149 1.60 2.39 -5.30
C GLY A 149 1.92 3.45 -6.37
N LEU A 150 3.07 3.33 -7.01
CA LEU A 150 3.50 4.23 -8.08
C LEU A 150 2.64 4.12 -9.34
N GLY A 151 2.25 2.90 -9.71
CA GLY A 151 1.55 2.59 -10.95
C GLY A 151 0.06 2.92 -10.90
N SER A 152 -0.61 2.48 -9.84
CA SER A 152 -2.06 2.39 -9.76
C SER A 152 -2.70 3.33 -8.74
N GLN A 153 -1.97 3.73 -7.68
CA GLN A 153 -2.51 4.56 -6.60
C GLN A 153 -2.18 6.05 -6.71
N ILE A 154 -1.19 6.40 -7.54
CA ILE A 154 -0.72 7.78 -7.71
C ILE A 154 -0.94 8.20 -9.16
N ASP A 155 -1.75 9.23 -9.37
CA ASP A 155 -2.05 9.75 -10.72
C ASP A 155 -0.94 10.65 -11.29
N ARG A 156 0.01 11.10 -10.44
CA ARG A 156 1.11 11.95 -10.89
C ARG A 156 1.90 11.26 -12.00
N ASN A 157 2.17 12.05 -13.04
CA ASN A 157 2.88 11.59 -14.23
C ASN A 157 4.13 12.44 -14.45
N ASN A 158 5.27 11.91 -14.06
CA ASN A 158 6.57 12.53 -14.26
C ASN A 158 7.62 11.51 -14.75
N LYS A 159 8.79 12.02 -15.10
CA LYS A 159 9.90 11.20 -15.62
C LYS A 159 10.36 10.15 -14.62
N ASN A 160 10.51 10.53 -13.35
CA ASN A 160 11.05 9.63 -12.30
C ASN A 160 10.14 8.43 -12.06
N ILE A 161 8.81 8.65 -11.97
CA ILE A 161 7.83 7.56 -11.85
C ILE A 161 7.90 6.64 -13.09
N ARG A 162 7.91 7.21 -14.30
CA ARG A 162 7.99 6.40 -15.53
C ARG A 162 9.28 5.55 -15.58
N GLU A 163 10.41 6.13 -15.20
CA GLU A 163 11.68 5.39 -15.17
C GLU A 163 11.70 4.30 -14.11
N ALA A 164 11.13 4.56 -12.91
CA ALA A 164 11.00 3.55 -11.87
C ALA A 164 10.12 2.37 -12.32
N LEU A 165 8.95 2.65 -12.89
CA LEU A 165 8.08 1.62 -13.47
C LEU A 165 8.79 0.89 -14.62
N TRP A 166 9.50 1.61 -15.51
CA TRP A 166 10.22 1.00 -16.62
C TRP A 166 11.29 0.01 -16.17
N LYS A 167 11.95 0.25 -15.05
CA LYS A 167 12.91 -0.69 -14.46
C LYS A 167 12.25 -2.00 -14.02
N ARG A 168 10.94 -2.02 -13.80
CA ARG A 168 10.18 -3.19 -13.30
C ARG A 168 9.52 -4.01 -14.41
N VAL A 169 9.41 -3.52 -15.64
CA VAL A 169 8.78 -4.26 -16.75
C VAL A 169 9.46 -5.60 -17.11
N ASN A 170 10.65 -5.85 -16.60
CA ASN A 170 11.36 -7.12 -16.70
C ASN A 170 11.66 -7.74 -15.33
N ASP A 171 10.89 -7.38 -14.28
CA ASP A 171 11.07 -7.98 -12.97
C ASP A 171 10.79 -9.49 -13.02
N LYS A 172 11.57 -10.26 -12.24
CA LYS A 172 11.40 -11.72 -12.16
C LYS A 172 10.09 -12.10 -11.47
N HIS A 173 9.55 -11.22 -10.63
CA HIS A 173 8.26 -11.39 -9.99
C HIS A 173 7.17 -10.92 -10.95
N GLN A 174 6.32 -11.84 -11.38
CA GLN A 174 5.33 -11.60 -12.45
C GLN A 174 4.37 -10.46 -12.10
N GLU A 175 3.83 -10.42 -10.88
CA GLU A 175 2.94 -9.35 -10.45
C GLU A 175 3.62 -7.98 -10.51
N THR A 176 4.87 -7.87 -10.00
CA THR A 176 5.64 -6.60 -10.07
C THR A 176 5.81 -6.13 -11.51
N LYS A 177 6.11 -7.07 -12.43
CA LYS A 177 6.21 -6.76 -13.86
C LYS A 177 4.89 -6.21 -14.40
N LEU A 178 3.79 -6.89 -14.13
CA LEU A 178 2.47 -6.51 -14.65
C LEU A 178 1.95 -5.21 -14.02
N GLU A 179 2.18 -4.96 -12.72
CA GLU A 179 1.88 -3.68 -12.08
C GLU A 179 2.62 -2.50 -12.76
N ALA A 180 3.87 -2.72 -13.12
CA ALA A 180 4.65 -1.71 -13.85
C ALA A 180 4.07 -1.44 -15.25
N VAL A 181 3.64 -2.49 -15.95
CA VAL A 181 3.01 -2.37 -17.28
C VAL A 181 1.68 -1.62 -17.17
N VAL A 182 0.83 -1.93 -16.18
CA VAL A 182 -0.41 -1.19 -15.89
C VAL A 182 -0.11 0.28 -15.64
N GLY A 183 0.84 0.57 -14.72
CA GLY A 183 1.19 1.95 -14.38
C GLY A 183 1.71 2.77 -15.56
N LEU A 184 2.47 2.17 -16.46
CA LEU A 184 2.94 2.80 -17.69
C LEU A 184 1.82 2.97 -18.73
N ALA A 185 0.91 2.00 -18.86
CA ALA A 185 -0.25 2.06 -19.73
C ALA A 185 -1.19 3.21 -19.31
N LYS A 186 -1.50 3.35 -18.02
CA LYS A 186 -2.24 4.49 -17.45
C LYS A 186 -1.63 5.84 -17.84
N ARG A 187 -0.29 5.91 -17.90
CA ARG A 187 0.48 7.10 -18.30
C ARG A 187 0.67 7.23 -19.80
N LYS A 188 0.02 6.39 -20.61
CA LYS A 188 0.10 6.39 -22.10
C LYS A 188 1.53 6.24 -22.63
N ASP A 189 2.35 5.43 -21.97
CA ASP A 189 3.68 5.11 -22.44
C ASP A 189 3.59 4.05 -23.54
N LYS A 190 3.82 4.47 -24.78
CA LYS A 190 3.64 3.61 -25.97
C LYS A 190 4.56 2.38 -25.98
N ARG A 191 5.66 2.41 -25.26
CA ARG A 191 6.63 1.29 -25.20
C ARG A 191 6.04 0.04 -24.57
N VAL A 192 4.97 0.15 -23.75
CA VAL A 192 4.33 -1.01 -23.12
C VAL A 192 3.64 -1.95 -24.10
N LYS A 193 3.29 -1.47 -25.30
CA LYS A 193 2.57 -2.27 -26.29
C LYS A 193 3.32 -3.55 -26.69
N ASP A 194 4.62 -3.45 -26.89
CA ASP A 194 5.44 -4.61 -27.24
C ASP A 194 5.54 -5.61 -26.08
N ILE A 195 5.53 -5.09 -24.83
CA ILE A 195 5.52 -5.94 -23.63
C ILE A 195 4.18 -6.66 -23.54
N ILE A 196 3.06 -5.95 -23.66
CA ILE A 196 1.71 -6.52 -23.63
C ILE A 196 1.57 -7.61 -24.69
N ARG A 197 2.03 -7.34 -25.92
CA ARG A 197 2.00 -8.34 -27.02
C ARG A 197 2.80 -9.58 -26.68
N ARG A 198 3.99 -9.40 -26.13
CA ARG A 198 4.87 -10.51 -25.71
C ARG A 198 4.23 -11.37 -24.62
N GLU A 199 3.62 -10.74 -23.61
CA GLU A 199 2.97 -11.46 -22.51
C GLU A 199 1.73 -12.23 -23.01
N LEU A 200 0.90 -11.63 -23.87
CA LEU A 200 -0.22 -12.33 -24.51
C LEU A 200 0.24 -13.55 -25.32
N LEU A 201 1.25 -13.40 -26.17
CA LEU A 201 1.79 -14.50 -26.95
C LEU A 201 2.48 -15.57 -26.08
N GLY A 202 2.94 -15.20 -24.90
CA GLY A 202 3.48 -16.10 -23.89
C GLY A 202 2.43 -16.87 -23.08
N GLY A 203 1.13 -16.59 -23.29
CA GLY A 203 0.05 -17.26 -22.59
C GLY A 203 -0.34 -16.63 -21.24
N GLU A 204 0.09 -15.39 -20.99
CA GLU A 204 -0.36 -14.65 -19.81
C GLU A 204 -1.72 -14.00 -20.05
N TYR A 205 -2.71 -14.36 -19.25
CA TYR A 205 -4.11 -13.87 -19.37
C TYR A 205 -4.65 -13.38 -18.01
N GLY A 206 -3.80 -12.96 -17.10
CA GLY A 206 -4.21 -12.46 -15.79
C GLY A 206 -4.87 -11.07 -15.83
N ALA A 207 -5.61 -10.74 -14.77
CA ALA A 207 -6.38 -9.50 -14.64
C ALA A 207 -5.54 -8.24 -14.88
N LEU A 208 -4.30 -8.19 -14.39
CA LEU A 208 -3.40 -7.05 -14.58
C LEU A 208 -3.03 -6.81 -16.04
N LEU A 209 -2.86 -7.88 -16.84
CA LEU A 209 -2.58 -7.71 -18.26
C LEU A 209 -3.80 -7.16 -19.00
N PHE A 210 -5.01 -7.62 -18.67
CA PHE A 210 -6.24 -7.06 -19.23
C PHE A 210 -6.43 -5.59 -18.82
N GLU A 211 -6.15 -5.24 -17.57
CA GLU A 211 -6.18 -3.85 -17.12
C GLU A 211 -5.21 -2.98 -17.94
N ALA A 212 -3.97 -3.44 -18.14
CA ALA A 212 -3.00 -2.75 -18.96
C ALA A 212 -3.50 -2.53 -20.41
N ILE A 213 -4.11 -3.54 -21.03
CA ILE A 213 -4.69 -3.44 -22.37
C ILE A 213 -5.78 -2.37 -22.42
N ILE A 214 -6.72 -2.42 -21.47
CA ILE A 214 -7.82 -1.44 -21.36
C ILE A 214 -7.25 -0.02 -21.20
N GLU A 215 -6.23 0.14 -20.38
CA GLU A 215 -5.58 1.44 -20.14
C GLU A 215 -4.86 1.99 -21.38
N THR A 216 -4.37 1.15 -22.29
CA THR A 216 -3.80 1.62 -23.54
C THR A 216 -4.84 2.30 -24.44
N LYS A 217 -6.11 1.90 -24.34
CA LYS A 217 -7.21 2.26 -25.24
C LYS A 217 -6.92 1.94 -26.71
N ASP A 218 -6.12 0.91 -26.98
CA ASP A 218 -5.68 0.53 -28.30
C ASP A 218 -6.39 -0.74 -28.78
N HIS A 219 -7.10 -0.63 -29.90
CA HIS A 219 -7.84 -1.74 -30.49
C HIS A 219 -6.96 -2.81 -31.14
N GLU A 220 -5.65 -2.58 -31.28
CA GLU A 220 -4.72 -3.56 -31.88
C GLU A 220 -4.65 -4.88 -31.11
N PHE A 221 -5.01 -4.90 -29.83
CA PHE A 221 -5.01 -6.10 -29.00
C PHE A 221 -6.27 -6.96 -29.16
N LEU A 222 -7.37 -6.44 -29.74
CA LEU A 222 -8.63 -7.16 -29.90
C LEU A 222 -8.51 -8.47 -30.71
N PRO A 223 -7.78 -8.50 -31.86
CA PRO A 223 -7.58 -9.73 -32.60
C PRO A 223 -6.83 -10.80 -31.81
N LEU A 224 -5.81 -10.41 -31.03
CA LEU A 224 -5.04 -11.31 -30.20
C LEU A 224 -5.90 -11.91 -29.08
N LEU A 225 -6.72 -11.10 -28.42
CA LEU A 225 -7.64 -11.56 -27.39
C LEU A 225 -8.67 -12.56 -27.93
N LYS A 226 -9.20 -12.34 -29.16
CA LYS A 226 -10.16 -13.24 -29.79
C LYS A 226 -9.60 -14.61 -30.16
N GLN A 227 -8.29 -14.75 -30.33
CA GLN A 227 -7.63 -16.02 -30.60
C GLN A 227 -7.56 -16.94 -29.38
N HIS A 228 -7.79 -16.40 -28.18
CA HIS A 228 -7.62 -17.09 -26.90
C HIS A 228 -8.91 -17.16 -26.06
N LEU A 229 -10.03 -16.66 -26.59
CA LEU A 229 -11.39 -16.86 -26.08
C LEU A 229 -12.08 -18.00 -26.82
#